data_554263e49a05524416145fd6e19699f1
#
_entry.id   554263e49a05524416145fd6e19699f1
#
_cell.length_a   1.000
_cell.length_b   1.000
_cell.length_c   1.000
_cell.angle_alpha   90.00
_cell.angle_beta   90.00
_cell.angle_gamma   90.00
#
_symmetry.space_group_name_H-M   'P 1'
#
loop_
_entity.id
_entity.type
_entity.pdbx_description
1 polymer ?
#
loop_
_entity_poly.entity_id
_entity_poly.type
_entity_poly.pdbx_seq_one_letter_code
_entity_poly.pdbx_strand_id
1 'polypeptide(L)'
;MTVLVDTPLWPKHGTVWAHLVSDESIEELHAFALRTGLPSRSFDLDHYDIPVERYGELIAAGAEAVSPRELVVRLRRSGLRVTPRERRARNRHGESVG
;
A
#
# COMPACT_ATOMS: atom_id res chain seq x y z
N MET A 1 11.31 -11.02 -3.12
CA MET A 1 10.52 -10.71 -1.92
C MET A 1 10.80 -9.28 -1.50
N THR A 2 9.91 -8.36 -1.89
CA THR A 2 10.21 -6.95 -1.75
C THR A 2 8.98 -6.14 -1.36
N VAL A 3 9.15 -5.31 -0.34
CA VAL A 3 8.17 -4.28 0.01
C VAL A 3 8.61 -3.01 -0.71
N LEU A 4 7.67 -2.39 -1.43
CA LEU A 4 7.92 -1.24 -2.29
C LEU A 4 7.17 -0.03 -1.77
N VAL A 5 7.80 1.15 -1.88
CA VAL A 5 7.13 2.41 -1.55
C VAL A 5 7.35 3.39 -2.70
N ASP A 6 6.27 4.05 -3.14
CA ASP A 6 6.39 5.00 -4.24
C ASP A 6 6.68 6.42 -3.72
N THR A 7 6.81 7.36 -4.65
CA THR A 7 7.09 8.75 -4.30
C THR A 7 5.88 9.38 -3.62
N PRO A 8 6.05 10.08 -2.47
CA PRO A 8 4.93 10.75 -1.81
C PRO A 8 4.43 11.93 -2.65
N LEU A 9 3.32 11.73 -3.35
CA LEU A 9 2.77 12.73 -4.27
C LEU A 9 1.28 13.04 -4.03
N TRP A 10 0.61 12.30 -3.17
CA TRP A 10 -0.84 12.42 -3.01
C TRP A 10 -1.18 13.39 -1.89
N PRO A 11 -1.64 14.64 -2.20
CA PRO A 11 -1.99 15.59 -1.14
C PRO A 11 -3.31 15.21 -0.49
N LYS A 12 -3.31 15.15 0.85
CA LYS A 12 -4.49 14.78 1.62
C LYS A 12 -4.26 15.13 3.08
N HIS A 13 -5.25 15.66 3.76
CA HIS A 13 -5.17 15.96 5.19
C HIS A 13 -3.94 16.78 5.59
N GLY A 14 -3.54 17.75 4.77
CA GLY A 14 -2.44 18.65 5.09
C GLY A 14 -1.04 18.08 4.91
N THR A 15 -0.91 16.90 4.32
CA THR A 15 0.39 16.32 4.01
C THR A 15 0.34 15.59 2.66
N VAL A 16 1.45 15.02 2.25
CA VAL A 16 1.50 14.18 1.03
C VAL A 16 1.70 12.73 1.43
N TRP A 17 1.17 11.83 0.63
CA TRP A 17 1.11 10.40 0.94
C TRP A 17 1.79 9.58 -0.15
N ALA A 18 2.35 8.46 0.25
CA ALA A 18 2.89 7.44 -0.62
C ALA A 18 2.09 6.15 -0.45
N HIS A 19 2.33 5.18 -1.35
CA HIS A 19 1.73 3.86 -1.26
C HIS A 19 2.81 2.84 -0.92
N LEU A 20 2.49 1.90 -0.03
CA LEU A 20 3.38 0.81 0.35
C LEU A 20 2.71 -0.50 -0.04
N VAL A 21 3.42 -1.33 -0.81
CA VAL A 21 2.88 -2.62 -1.28
C VAL A 21 3.94 -3.70 -1.15
N SER A 22 3.53 -4.96 -1.27
CA SER A 22 4.44 -6.09 -1.47
C SER A 22 4.25 -6.61 -2.89
N ASP A 23 5.33 -7.05 -3.51
CA ASP A 23 5.26 -7.71 -4.81
C ASP A 23 5.18 -9.24 -4.69
N GLU A 24 4.97 -9.74 -3.48
CA GLU A 24 4.90 -11.17 -3.24
C GLU A 24 3.59 -11.60 -2.55
N SER A 25 3.26 -11.00 -1.39
CA SER A 25 2.07 -11.43 -0.66
C SER A 25 1.56 -10.32 0.25
N ILE A 26 0.27 -10.39 0.56
CA ILE A 26 -0.34 -9.48 1.53
C ILE A 26 0.23 -9.75 2.93
N GLU A 27 0.54 -11.01 3.23
CA GLU A 27 1.14 -11.38 4.52
C GLU A 27 2.49 -10.71 4.72
N GLU A 28 3.31 -10.64 3.67
CA GLU A 28 4.59 -9.92 3.75
C GLU A 28 4.37 -8.45 4.05
N LEU A 29 3.38 -7.84 3.39
CA LEU A 29 3.06 -6.44 3.60
C LEU A 29 2.60 -6.18 5.03
N HIS A 30 1.70 -7.01 5.55
CA HIS A 30 1.24 -6.87 6.93
C HIS A 30 2.35 -7.07 7.95
N ALA A 31 3.25 -8.03 7.71
CA ALA A 31 4.39 -8.26 8.60
C ALA A 31 5.31 -7.05 8.65
N PHE A 32 5.58 -6.44 7.49
CA PHE A 32 6.38 -5.22 7.41
C PHE A 32 5.69 -4.07 8.15
N ALA A 33 4.39 -3.91 7.96
CA ALA A 33 3.62 -2.86 8.61
C ALA A 33 3.64 -3.03 10.14
N LEU A 34 3.48 -4.25 10.62
CA LEU A 34 3.52 -4.54 12.05
C LEU A 34 4.90 -4.20 12.63
N ARG A 35 5.97 -4.63 11.95
CA ARG A 35 7.33 -4.39 12.41
C ARG A 35 7.68 -2.90 12.47
N THR A 36 7.11 -2.11 11.57
CA THR A 36 7.39 -0.67 11.49
C THR A 36 6.37 0.20 12.21
N GLY A 37 5.37 -0.42 12.83
CA GLY A 37 4.38 0.32 13.62
C GLY A 37 3.34 1.08 12.80
N LEU A 38 3.04 0.62 11.58
CA LEU A 38 1.98 1.23 10.78
C LEU A 38 0.61 0.78 11.31
N PRO A 39 -0.35 1.71 11.46
CA PRO A 39 -1.67 1.32 11.96
C PRO A 39 -2.44 0.53 10.91
N SER A 40 -3.19 -0.48 11.37
CA SER A 40 -3.97 -1.33 10.47
C SER A 40 -5.01 -0.54 9.67
N ARG A 41 -5.50 0.58 10.22
CA ARG A 41 -6.48 1.43 9.53
C ARG A 41 -5.92 2.09 8.28
N SER A 42 -4.58 2.10 8.13
CA SER A 42 -3.94 2.66 6.93
C SER A 42 -3.95 1.69 5.76
N PHE A 43 -4.37 0.45 5.98
CA PHE A 43 -4.43 -0.54 4.91
C PHE A 43 -5.71 -0.38 4.09
N ASP A 44 -5.57 -0.36 2.76
CA ASP A 44 -6.69 -0.25 1.84
C ASP A 44 -6.53 -1.28 0.73
N LEU A 45 -7.14 -2.44 0.91
CA LEU A 45 -7.26 -3.56 -0.03
C LEU A 45 -5.94 -4.18 -0.52
N ASP A 46 -5.01 -3.41 -1.06
CA ASP A 46 -3.73 -3.94 -1.59
C ASP A 46 -2.51 -3.12 -1.18
N HIS A 47 -2.70 -2.07 -0.39
CA HIS A 47 -1.59 -1.17 -0.01
C HIS A 47 -1.86 -0.49 1.32
N TYR A 48 -0.78 0.07 1.91
CA TYR A 48 -0.90 1.00 3.03
C TYR A 48 -0.64 2.42 2.54
N ASP A 49 -1.40 3.38 3.06
CA ASP A 49 -1.15 4.79 2.81
C ASP A 49 -0.14 5.30 3.83
N ILE A 50 0.95 5.91 3.34
CA ILE A 50 2.09 6.32 4.16
C ILE A 50 2.25 7.83 4.10
N PRO A 51 2.14 8.55 5.23
CA PRO A 51 2.40 9.99 5.21
C PRO A 51 3.89 10.22 5.00
N VAL A 52 4.23 11.34 4.35
CA VAL A 52 5.62 11.65 3.99
C VAL A 52 6.55 11.64 5.21
N GLU A 53 6.04 11.96 6.39
CA GLU A 53 6.82 11.97 7.63
C GLU A 53 7.39 10.61 7.99
N ARG A 54 6.76 9.53 7.51
CA ARG A 54 7.21 8.16 7.78
C ARG A 54 8.05 7.56 6.65
N TYR A 55 8.16 8.27 5.52
CA TYR A 55 8.79 7.74 4.32
C TYR A 55 10.23 7.27 4.56
N GLY A 56 11.05 8.14 5.14
CA GLY A 56 12.47 7.84 5.37
C GLY A 56 12.68 6.65 6.31
N GLU A 57 11.84 6.53 7.34
CA GLU A 57 11.98 5.42 8.27
C GLU A 57 11.62 4.08 7.63
N LEU A 58 10.67 4.08 6.68
CA LEU A 58 10.30 2.85 5.98
C LEU A 58 11.41 2.41 5.02
N ILE A 59 12.06 3.37 4.35
CA ILE A 59 13.24 3.07 3.53
C ILE A 59 14.33 2.46 4.40
N ALA A 60 14.59 3.04 5.57
CA ALA A 60 15.60 2.51 6.49
C ALA A 60 15.24 1.11 6.99
N ALA A 61 13.95 0.79 7.05
CA ALA A 61 13.49 -0.53 7.49
C ALA A 61 13.52 -1.58 6.37
N GLY A 62 13.87 -1.19 5.14
CA GLY A 62 14.03 -2.13 4.05
C GLY A 62 13.09 -1.99 2.88
N ALA A 63 12.18 -1.01 2.89
CA ALA A 63 11.32 -0.77 1.74
C ALA A 63 12.14 -0.21 0.58
N GLU A 64 11.85 -0.68 -0.63
CA GLU A 64 12.53 -0.20 -1.83
C GLU A 64 11.75 0.97 -2.43
N ALA A 65 12.44 2.10 -2.64
CA ALA A 65 11.83 3.28 -3.25
C ALA A 65 11.70 3.07 -4.76
N VAL A 66 10.48 3.24 -5.29
CA VAL A 66 10.21 3.09 -6.71
C VAL A 66 9.32 4.25 -7.17
N SER A 67 9.18 4.41 -8.49
CA SER A 67 8.23 5.38 -9.04
C SER A 67 6.81 4.85 -8.86
N PRO A 68 5.80 5.74 -8.88
CA PRO A 68 4.40 5.29 -8.83
C PRO A 68 4.08 4.31 -9.95
N ARG A 69 4.63 4.53 -11.14
CA ARG A 69 4.40 3.64 -12.28
C ARG A 69 4.98 2.26 -12.04
N GLU A 70 6.21 2.19 -11.56
CA GLU A 70 6.85 0.90 -11.30
C GLU A 70 6.13 0.13 -10.21
N LEU A 71 5.66 0.82 -9.17
CA LEU A 71 4.89 0.19 -8.11
C LEU A 71 3.65 -0.51 -8.68
N VAL A 72 2.89 0.18 -9.52
CA VAL A 72 1.68 -0.39 -10.12
C VAL A 72 2.02 -1.58 -11.02
N VAL A 73 3.09 -1.48 -11.82
CA VAL A 73 3.51 -2.57 -12.70
C VAL A 73 3.86 -3.81 -11.87
N ARG A 74 4.65 -3.64 -10.81
CA ARG A 74 5.07 -4.77 -9.98
C ARG A 74 3.92 -5.36 -9.19
N LEU A 75 3.01 -4.51 -8.72
CA LEU A 75 1.83 -4.97 -8.01
C LEU A 75 0.92 -5.80 -8.93
N ARG A 76 0.75 -5.36 -10.18
CA ARG A 76 -0.02 -6.13 -11.17
C ARG A 76 0.61 -7.49 -11.45
N ARG A 77 1.93 -7.53 -11.60
CA ARG A 77 2.66 -8.77 -11.86
C ARG A 77 2.52 -9.76 -10.72
N SER A 78 2.41 -9.26 -9.49
CA SER A 78 2.26 -10.12 -8.31
C SER A 78 0.87 -10.75 -8.21
N GLY A 79 -0.12 -10.20 -8.91
CA GLY A 79 -1.50 -10.65 -8.82
C GLY A 79 -2.26 -10.09 -7.63
N LEU A 80 -1.65 -9.20 -6.85
CA LEU A 80 -2.27 -8.64 -5.65
C LEU A 80 -3.06 -7.36 -5.90
N ARG A 81 -2.94 -6.79 -7.10
CA ARG A 81 -3.62 -5.54 -7.44
C ARG A 81 -5.13 -5.69 -7.39
N VAL A 82 -5.79 -4.82 -6.61
CA VAL A 82 -7.25 -4.73 -6.58
C VAL A 82 -7.66 -3.61 -7.52
N THR A 83 -8.31 -3.97 -8.63
CA THR A 83 -8.74 -2.98 -9.62
C THR A 83 -9.94 -2.18 -9.11
N PRO A 84 -10.23 -1.00 -9.72
CA PRO A 84 -11.43 -0.25 -9.36
C PRO A 84 -12.71 -1.08 -9.48
N ARG A 85 -12.77 -1.98 -10.46
CA ARG A 85 -13.93 -2.86 -10.64
C ARG A 85 -14.07 -3.83 -9.48
N GLU A 86 -12.97 -4.45 -9.06
CA GLU A 86 -12.97 -5.37 -7.93
C GLU A 86 -13.29 -4.64 -6.63
N ARG A 87 -12.78 -3.43 -6.47
CA ARG A 87 -13.07 -2.60 -5.30
C ARG A 87 -14.58 -2.32 -5.19
N ARG A 88 -15.20 -1.96 -6.30
CA ARG A 88 -16.64 -1.70 -6.32
C ARG A 88 -17.44 -2.95 -5.96
N ALA A 89 -17.02 -4.12 -6.48
CA ALA A 89 -17.69 -5.39 -6.20
C ALA A 89 -17.59 -5.73 -4.70
N ARG A 90 -16.43 -5.53 -4.09
CA ARG A 90 -16.24 -5.80 -2.66
C ARG A 90 -17.07 -4.86 -1.80
N ASN A 91 -17.12 -3.57 -2.14
CA ASN A 91 -17.91 -2.58 -1.41
C ASN A 91 -19.39 -2.91 -1.49
N ARG A 92 -19.88 -3.27 -2.68
CA ARG A 92 -21.27 -3.64 -2.87
C ARG A 92 -21.64 -4.88 -2.06
N HIS A 93 -20.76 -5.87 -2.04
CA HIS A 93 -20.97 -7.08 -1.26
C HIS A 93 -21.04 -6.78 0.23
N GLY A 94 -20.14 -5.91 0.72
CA GLY A 94 -20.15 -5.49 2.10
C GLY A 94 -21.43 -4.78 2.50
N GLU A 95 -21.94 -3.93 1.62
CA GLU A 95 -23.20 -3.22 1.84
C GLU A 95 -24.39 -4.17 1.95
N SER A 96 -24.42 -5.21 1.11
CA SER A 96 -25.53 -6.15 1.09
C SER A 96 -25.56 -7.04 2.33
N VAL A 97 -24.44 -7.20 3.01
CA VAL A 97 -24.33 -8.01 4.22
C VAL A 97 -24.66 -7.19 5.46
N GLY A 98 -24.36 -5.90 5.41
CA GLY A 98 -24.61 -4.99 6.52
C GLY A 98 -26.06 -4.60 6.62
#